data_7f82270597c8fa8ea1d1a2d149216c1c
#
_entry.id   7f82270597c8fa8ea1d1a2d149216c1c
#
_cell.length_a   1.000
_cell.length_b   1.000
_cell.length_c   1.000
_cell.angle_alpha   90.00
_cell.angle_beta   90.00
_cell.angle_gamma   90.00
#
_symmetry.space_group_name_H-M   'P 1'
#
loop_
_entity.id
_entity.type
_entity.pdbx_description
1 polymer ?
#
loop_
_entity_poly.entity_id
_entity_poly.type
_entity_poly.pdbx_seq_one_letter_code
_entity_poly.pdbx_strand_id
1 'polypeptide(L)'
;MDYVEAYVQYYGKIDGQALTYLNKVRNRAGLPNFEDAWKNNSTIKTLPEGKVLLDAILRERLSEFIFEGRWHHDLRRYKAVHEVLDHKSISWNLAGKTAKDFYQLTEAHENQIRTFQAPKNYWLAVPQEQLTVNPKLIQNPGY
;
A
#
# COMPACT_ATOMS: atom_id res chain seq x y z
N MET A 1 2.92 -4.20 -14.35
CA MET A 1 3.05 -3.26 -13.21
C MET A 1 4.46 -3.24 -12.62
N ASP A 2 5.16 -4.38 -12.47
CA ASP A 2 6.51 -4.42 -11.86
C ASP A 2 7.55 -3.59 -12.62
N TYR A 3 7.54 -3.65 -13.95
CA TYR A 3 8.39 -2.80 -14.79
C TYR A 3 8.09 -1.30 -14.60
N VAL A 4 6.82 -0.93 -14.50
CA VAL A 4 6.39 0.46 -14.30
C VAL A 4 6.89 0.99 -12.97
N GLU A 5 6.74 0.22 -11.90
CA GLU A 5 7.23 0.57 -10.57
C GLU A 5 8.76 0.74 -10.57
N ALA A 6 9.49 -0.24 -11.09
CA ALA A 6 10.95 -0.19 -11.16
C ALA A 6 11.45 1.02 -11.96
N TYR A 7 10.79 1.33 -13.08
CA TYR A 7 11.10 2.48 -13.91
C TYR A 7 10.91 3.80 -13.13
N VAL A 8 9.76 3.95 -12.44
CA VAL A 8 9.47 5.15 -11.66
C VAL A 8 10.41 5.30 -10.47
N GLN A 9 10.76 4.18 -9.80
CA GLN A 9 11.74 4.23 -8.72
C GLN A 9 13.13 4.70 -9.20
N TYR A 10 13.54 4.24 -10.37
CA TYR A 10 14.87 4.55 -10.87
C TYR A 10 14.97 5.95 -11.47
N TYR A 11 13.98 6.37 -12.26
CA TYR A 11 14.01 7.64 -12.99
C TYR A 11 13.25 8.79 -12.32
N GLY A 12 12.42 8.51 -11.32
CA GLY A 12 11.56 9.51 -10.65
C GLY A 12 10.44 10.05 -11.52
N LYS A 13 10.29 9.58 -12.75
CA LYS A 13 9.29 10.02 -13.74
C LYS A 13 8.71 8.82 -14.48
N ILE A 14 7.64 9.06 -15.25
CA ILE A 14 7.04 8.04 -16.12
C ILE A 14 6.91 8.57 -17.54
N ASP A 15 7.49 7.85 -18.48
CA ASP A 15 7.41 8.15 -19.93
C ASP A 15 7.55 6.87 -20.76
N GLY A 16 7.56 7.02 -22.07
CA GLY A 16 7.89 5.98 -23.03
C GLY A 16 7.16 4.66 -22.81
N GLN A 17 7.95 3.58 -22.71
CA GLN A 17 7.42 2.22 -22.58
C GLN A 17 6.71 1.98 -21.23
N ALA A 18 7.18 2.61 -20.14
CA ALA A 18 6.57 2.48 -18.84
C ALA A 18 5.14 3.03 -18.83
N LEU A 19 4.95 4.22 -19.40
CA LEU A 19 3.62 4.84 -19.56
C LEU A 19 2.72 3.99 -20.46
N THR A 20 3.28 3.47 -21.56
CA THR A 20 2.54 2.56 -22.46
C THR A 20 2.04 1.31 -21.74
N TYR A 21 2.86 0.69 -20.90
CA TYR A 21 2.46 -0.49 -20.13
C TYR A 21 1.41 -0.17 -19.06
N LEU A 22 1.55 0.95 -18.37
CA LEU A 22 0.53 1.41 -17.42
C LEU A 22 -0.82 1.61 -18.12
N ASN A 23 -0.81 2.31 -19.26
CA ASN A 23 -2.02 2.60 -20.03
C ASN A 23 -2.67 1.33 -20.60
N LYS A 24 -1.90 0.30 -20.97
CA LYS A 24 -2.46 -0.99 -21.35
C LYS A 24 -3.29 -1.64 -20.24
N VAL A 25 -2.80 -1.57 -18.99
CA VAL A 25 -3.53 -2.10 -17.82
C VAL A 25 -4.82 -1.30 -17.62
N ARG A 26 -4.73 0.01 -17.62
CA ARG A 26 -5.89 0.91 -17.43
C ARG A 26 -6.94 0.74 -18.54
N ASN A 27 -6.52 0.73 -19.80
CA ASN A 27 -7.42 0.61 -20.95
C ASN A 27 -8.14 -0.75 -20.96
N ARG A 28 -7.48 -1.83 -20.52
CA ARG A 28 -8.12 -3.13 -20.34
C ARG A 28 -9.29 -3.06 -19.34
N ALA A 29 -9.14 -2.25 -18.29
CA ALA A 29 -10.17 -2.02 -17.27
C ALA A 29 -11.21 -0.94 -17.70
N GLY A 30 -11.14 -0.42 -18.92
CA GLY A 30 -12.04 0.64 -19.41
C GLY A 30 -11.74 2.03 -18.83
N LEU A 31 -10.56 2.22 -18.24
CA LEU A 31 -10.13 3.50 -17.67
C LEU A 31 -9.39 4.35 -18.70
N PRO A 32 -9.48 5.69 -18.62
CA PRO A 32 -8.69 6.59 -19.46
C PRO A 32 -7.20 6.43 -19.18
N ASN A 33 -6.37 6.89 -20.11
CA ASN A 33 -4.93 6.93 -19.90
C ASN A 33 -4.55 7.66 -18.61
N PHE A 34 -3.45 7.26 -18.02
CA PHE A 34 -3.00 7.80 -16.72
C PHE A 34 -2.81 9.32 -16.77
N GLU A 35 -2.14 9.81 -17.79
CA GLU A 35 -1.89 11.24 -18.01
C GLU A 35 -3.18 12.04 -18.17
N ASP A 36 -4.18 11.51 -18.86
CA ASP A 36 -5.47 12.16 -19.07
C ASP A 36 -6.30 12.17 -17.77
N ALA A 37 -6.33 11.05 -17.07
CA ALA A 37 -6.98 10.95 -15.78
C ALA A 37 -6.37 11.91 -14.75
N TRP A 38 -5.03 12.02 -14.75
CA TRP A 38 -4.33 12.95 -13.87
C TRP A 38 -4.70 14.40 -14.14
N LYS A 39 -4.61 14.83 -15.41
CA LYS A 39 -4.97 16.19 -15.85
C LYS A 39 -6.42 16.57 -15.52
N ASN A 40 -7.34 15.60 -15.63
CA ASN A 40 -8.76 15.86 -15.43
C ASN A 40 -9.17 15.87 -13.95
N ASN A 41 -8.55 15.04 -13.11
CA ASN A 41 -8.98 14.81 -11.74
C ASN A 41 -8.04 15.36 -10.66
N SER A 42 -6.86 15.89 -11.05
CA SER A 42 -5.91 16.49 -10.12
C SER A 42 -5.97 18.02 -10.17
N THR A 43 -5.71 18.66 -9.04
CA THR A 43 -5.47 20.11 -8.97
C THR A 43 -4.15 20.48 -9.67
N ILE A 44 -3.18 19.56 -9.68
CA ILE A 44 -1.91 19.70 -10.37
C ILE A 44 -2.06 19.09 -11.76
N LYS A 45 -1.99 19.93 -12.81
CA LYS A 45 -2.25 19.50 -14.20
C LYS A 45 -1.06 18.85 -14.89
N THR A 46 0.15 18.97 -14.33
CA THR A 46 1.35 18.26 -14.78
C THR A 46 1.42 16.87 -14.16
N LEU A 47 2.00 15.90 -14.85
CA LEU A 47 2.26 14.60 -14.26
C LEU A 47 3.17 14.76 -13.03
N PRO A 48 2.89 14.04 -11.95
CA PRO A 48 3.73 14.09 -10.78
C PRO A 48 5.08 13.41 -11.03
N GLU A 49 6.04 13.71 -10.19
CA GLU A 49 7.37 13.10 -10.18
C GLU A 49 7.74 12.58 -8.79
N GLY A 50 8.79 11.79 -8.72
CA GLY A 50 9.36 11.28 -7.47
C GLY A 50 8.35 10.50 -6.62
N LYS A 51 8.30 10.81 -5.33
CA LYS A 51 7.47 10.08 -4.37
C LYS A 51 5.97 10.14 -4.71
N VAL A 52 5.47 11.29 -5.12
CA VAL A 52 4.04 11.46 -5.44
C VAL A 52 3.63 10.56 -6.61
N LEU A 53 4.49 10.46 -7.64
CA LEU A 53 4.27 9.53 -8.74
C LEU A 53 4.34 8.08 -8.28
N LEU A 54 5.34 7.72 -7.47
CA LEU A 54 5.48 6.37 -6.94
C LEU A 54 4.25 5.95 -6.13
N ASP A 55 3.74 6.82 -5.26
CA ASP A 55 2.52 6.58 -4.49
C ASP A 55 1.30 6.37 -5.40
N ALA A 56 1.20 7.12 -6.50
CA ALA A 56 0.15 6.92 -7.50
C ALA A 56 0.28 5.55 -8.19
N ILE A 57 1.50 5.15 -8.58
CA ILE A 57 1.75 3.82 -9.19
C ILE A 57 1.46 2.68 -8.20
N LEU A 58 1.78 2.84 -6.93
CA LEU A 58 1.45 1.84 -5.90
C LEU A 58 -0.06 1.70 -5.69
N ARG A 59 -0.84 2.78 -5.84
CA ARG A 59 -2.32 2.72 -5.84
C ARG A 59 -2.87 1.99 -7.06
N GLU A 60 -2.32 2.23 -8.25
CA GLU A 60 -2.67 1.47 -9.46
C GLU A 60 -2.34 -0.02 -9.29
N ARG A 61 -1.19 -0.34 -8.66
CA ARG A 61 -0.83 -1.72 -8.33
C ARG A 61 -1.80 -2.35 -7.34
N LEU A 62 -2.17 -1.63 -6.29
CA LEU A 62 -3.15 -2.11 -5.31
C LEU A 62 -4.48 -2.44 -5.97
N SER A 63 -4.97 -1.59 -6.87
CA SER A 63 -6.22 -1.79 -7.60
C SER A 63 -6.14 -2.99 -8.55
N GLU A 64 -5.02 -3.16 -9.25
CA GLU A 64 -4.83 -4.26 -10.19
C GLU A 64 -4.68 -5.62 -9.49
N PHE A 65 -3.97 -5.66 -8.36
CA PHE A 65 -3.64 -6.89 -7.65
C PHE A 65 -4.46 -7.07 -6.36
N ILE A 66 -5.61 -6.44 -6.27
CA ILE A 66 -6.51 -6.60 -5.12
C ILE A 66 -6.89 -8.09 -4.97
N PHE A 67 -6.86 -8.58 -3.73
CA PHE A 67 -7.06 -9.99 -3.36
C PHE A 67 -5.98 -10.99 -3.83
N GLU A 68 -4.90 -10.55 -4.48
CA GLU A 68 -3.77 -11.42 -4.82
C GLU A 68 -2.68 -11.48 -3.73
N GLY A 69 -2.88 -10.84 -2.58
CA GLY A 69 -1.93 -10.82 -1.46
C GLY A 69 -0.70 -9.93 -1.67
N ARG A 70 -0.56 -9.29 -2.83
CA ARG A 70 0.64 -8.50 -3.18
C ARG A 70 0.79 -7.23 -2.35
N TRP A 71 -0.31 -6.60 -1.94
CA TRP A 71 -0.29 -5.38 -1.14
C TRP A 71 0.49 -5.52 0.16
N HIS A 72 0.36 -6.65 0.85
CA HIS A 72 1.13 -6.91 2.06
C HIS A 72 2.64 -6.91 1.81
N HIS A 73 3.08 -7.49 0.69
CA HIS A 73 4.49 -7.50 0.30
C HIS A 73 4.98 -6.09 -0.09
N ASP A 74 4.16 -5.33 -0.81
CA ASP A 74 4.49 -3.96 -1.19
C ASP A 74 4.66 -3.09 0.05
N LEU A 75 3.74 -3.13 1.00
CA LEU A 75 3.86 -2.41 2.28
C LEU A 75 5.14 -2.77 3.05
N ARG A 76 5.52 -4.05 3.07
CA ARG A 76 6.76 -4.49 3.72
C ARG A 76 8.01 -3.98 3.01
N ARG A 77 8.07 -4.05 1.69
CA ARG A 77 9.21 -3.57 0.89
C ARG A 77 9.46 -2.08 1.10
N TYR A 78 8.39 -1.30 1.18
CA TYR A 78 8.45 0.15 1.38
C TYR A 78 8.52 0.56 2.85
N LYS A 79 8.51 -0.40 3.79
CA LYS A 79 8.44 -0.15 5.24
C LYS A 79 7.27 0.76 5.62
N ALA A 80 6.16 0.64 4.94
CA ALA A 80 4.95 1.46 5.11
C ALA A 80 3.83 0.74 5.90
N VAL A 81 4.10 -0.45 6.43
CA VAL A 81 3.07 -1.24 7.14
C VAL A 81 2.53 -0.48 8.35
N HIS A 82 3.40 0.13 9.15
CA HIS A 82 3.01 0.88 10.34
C HIS A 82 2.18 2.13 10.01
N GLU A 83 2.43 2.77 8.86
CA GLU A 83 1.65 3.92 8.40
C GLU A 83 0.21 3.54 8.01
N VAL A 84 0.03 2.30 7.54
CA VAL A 84 -1.26 1.83 7.02
C VAL A 84 -2.03 0.99 8.03
N LEU A 85 -1.36 0.21 8.88
CA LEU A 85 -2.01 -0.74 9.78
C LEU A 85 -2.02 -0.30 11.25
N ASP A 86 -1.23 0.71 11.64
CA ASP A 86 -1.17 1.17 13.03
C ASP A 86 -2.28 2.19 13.32
N HIS A 87 -3.51 1.84 12.99
CA HIS A 87 -4.69 2.62 13.31
C HIS A 87 -5.90 1.71 13.49
N LYS A 88 -6.92 2.24 14.16
CA LYS A 88 -8.19 1.53 14.29
C LYS A 88 -8.90 1.46 12.93
N SER A 89 -9.58 0.36 12.70
CA SER A 89 -10.40 0.23 11.50
C SER A 89 -11.52 1.27 11.50
N ILE A 90 -11.86 1.75 10.31
CA ILE A 90 -12.96 2.69 10.12
C ILE A 90 -14.15 1.91 9.56
N SER A 91 -15.32 2.16 10.12
CA SER A 91 -16.59 1.59 9.66
C SER A 91 -17.67 2.65 9.57
N TRP A 92 -18.81 2.29 8.96
CA TRP A 92 -20.02 3.07 9.09
C TRP A 92 -20.50 3.08 10.54
N ASN A 93 -21.17 4.17 10.96
CA ASN A 93 -21.76 4.26 12.29
C ASN A 93 -22.96 3.30 12.42
N LEU A 94 -22.71 2.09 12.88
CA LEU A 94 -23.72 1.05 13.05
C LEU A 94 -24.77 1.40 14.12
N ALA A 95 -24.48 2.35 15.01
CA ALA A 95 -25.43 2.86 16.02
C ALA A 95 -26.31 3.99 15.49
N GLY A 96 -26.07 4.47 14.27
CA GLY A 96 -26.84 5.55 13.65
C GLY A 96 -28.31 5.17 13.43
N LYS A 97 -29.23 6.01 13.92
CA LYS A 97 -30.68 5.78 13.80
C LYS A 97 -31.29 6.36 12.52
N THR A 98 -30.57 7.24 11.84
CA THR A 98 -30.98 7.83 10.56
C THR A 98 -29.96 7.49 9.48
N ALA A 99 -30.34 7.57 8.21
CA ALA A 99 -29.42 7.37 7.09
C ALA A 99 -28.22 8.34 7.17
N LYS A 100 -28.46 9.59 7.57
CA LYS A 100 -27.40 10.60 7.73
C LYS A 100 -26.39 10.19 8.81
N ASP A 101 -26.86 9.66 9.91
CA ASP A 101 -26.00 9.23 11.03
C ASP A 101 -25.25 7.94 10.68
N PHE A 102 -25.93 7.00 10.00
CA PHE A 102 -25.35 5.72 9.58
C PHE A 102 -24.19 5.92 8.60
N TYR A 103 -24.32 6.80 7.60
CA TYR A 103 -23.28 7.05 6.60
C TYR A 103 -22.14 7.93 7.10
N GLN A 104 -22.00 8.16 8.39
CA GLN A 104 -20.81 8.77 8.98
C GLN A 104 -19.74 7.70 9.26
N LEU A 105 -18.49 8.02 8.89
CA LEU A 105 -17.36 7.16 9.20
C LEU A 105 -16.96 7.35 10.66
N THR A 106 -16.92 6.26 11.40
CA THR A 106 -16.50 6.21 12.81
C THR A 106 -15.42 5.13 12.99
N GLU A 107 -14.69 5.22 14.10
CA GLU A 107 -13.83 4.11 14.49
C GLU A 107 -14.68 2.88 14.78
N ALA A 108 -14.31 1.73 14.20
CA ALA A 108 -14.99 0.48 14.46
C ALA A 108 -14.77 0.06 15.92
N HIS A 109 -15.82 -0.47 16.55
CA HIS A 109 -15.71 -1.14 17.85
C HIS A 109 -14.97 -2.46 17.66
N GLU A 110 -13.65 -2.42 17.77
CA GLU A 110 -12.81 -3.62 17.71
C GLU A 110 -12.33 -3.98 19.11
N ASN A 111 -12.46 -5.25 19.46
CA ASN A 111 -11.90 -5.80 20.70
C ASN A 111 -10.37 -5.93 20.62
N GLN A 112 -9.80 -5.83 19.43
CA GLN A 112 -8.37 -5.91 19.19
C GLN A 112 -7.87 -4.68 18.43
N ILE A 113 -6.97 -3.94 19.06
CA ILE A 113 -6.26 -2.84 18.42
C ILE A 113 -5.15 -3.45 17.56
N ARG A 114 -5.13 -3.12 16.28
CA ARG A 114 -4.01 -3.48 15.42
C ARG A 114 -2.83 -2.61 15.78
N THR A 115 -1.74 -3.24 16.19
CA THR A 115 -0.49 -2.56 16.48
C THR A 115 0.62 -3.14 15.63
N PHE A 116 1.38 -2.28 15.00
CA PHE A 116 2.57 -2.68 14.24
C PHE A 116 3.80 -1.99 14.82
N GLN A 117 4.62 -2.74 15.54
CA GLN A 117 5.85 -2.24 16.16
C GLN A 117 7.03 -2.33 15.17
N ALA A 118 7.43 -1.22 14.60
CA ALA A 118 8.66 -1.15 13.81
C ALA A 118 9.88 -0.99 14.76
N PRO A 119 11.04 -1.59 14.46
CA PRO A 119 11.32 -2.48 13.33
C PRO A 119 10.92 -3.95 13.56
N LYS A 120 10.52 -4.32 14.78
CA LYS A 120 10.25 -5.70 15.22
C LYS A 120 9.36 -6.47 14.25
N ASN A 121 8.16 -5.95 13.97
CA ASN A 121 7.15 -6.67 13.19
C ASN A 121 7.45 -6.74 11.66
N TYR A 122 8.52 -6.12 11.18
CA TYR A 122 9.03 -6.34 9.83
C TYR A 122 9.76 -7.69 9.69
N TRP A 123 10.23 -8.26 10.80
CA TRP A 123 10.94 -9.52 10.87
C TRP A 123 10.08 -10.59 11.50
N LEU A 124 10.43 -11.85 11.28
CA LEU A 124 9.89 -12.97 12.03
C LEU A 124 10.87 -13.34 13.12
N ALA A 125 10.38 -13.74 14.28
CA ALA A 125 11.22 -14.31 15.33
C ALA A 125 11.92 -15.57 14.81
N VAL A 126 13.20 -15.73 15.12
CA VAL A 126 13.87 -17.03 14.96
C VAL A 126 13.32 -17.94 16.05
N PRO A 127 12.82 -19.16 15.71
CA PRO A 127 12.29 -20.07 16.70
C PRO A 127 13.32 -20.40 17.79
N GLN A 128 12.89 -20.41 19.06
CA GLN A 128 13.79 -20.63 20.20
C GLN A 128 14.58 -21.95 20.11
N GLU A 129 13.96 -22.98 19.55
CA GLU A 129 14.62 -24.27 19.31
C GLU A 129 15.84 -24.12 18.39
N GLN A 130 15.75 -23.31 17.36
CA GLN A 130 16.86 -23.08 16.44
C GLN A 130 18.02 -22.31 17.10
N LEU A 131 17.70 -21.35 17.96
CA LEU A 131 18.70 -20.62 18.75
C LEU A 131 19.44 -21.55 19.75
N THR A 132 18.70 -22.51 20.30
CA THR A 132 19.29 -23.51 21.24
C THR A 132 20.22 -24.49 20.51
N VAL A 133 19.83 -24.95 19.32
CA VAL A 133 20.64 -25.90 18.51
C VAL A 133 21.86 -25.23 17.92
N ASN A 134 21.74 -23.98 17.53
CA ASN A 134 22.86 -23.23 16.92
C ASN A 134 23.16 -21.93 17.68
N PRO A 135 24.10 -21.93 18.62
CA PRO A 135 24.45 -20.75 19.44
C PRO A 135 25.03 -19.57 18.63
N LYS A 136 25.36 -19.77 17.36
CA LYS A 136 25.81 -18.70 16.48
C LYS A 136 24.66 -17.90 15.83
N LEU A 137 23.42 -18.40 15.93
CA LEU A 137 22.25 -17.66 15.48
C LEU A 137 21.95 -16.51 16.45
N ILE A 138 21.65 -15.37 15.88
CA ILE A 138 21.23 -14.18 16.64
C ILE A 138 19.76 -13.94 16.36
N GLN A 139 19.00 -13.64 17.41
CA GLN A 139 17.61 -13.28 17.29
C GLN A 139 17.42 -11.97 16.51
N ASN A 140 16.34 -11.89 15.76
CA ASN A 140 15.98 -10.65 15.05
C ASN A 140 15.66 -9.52 16.06
N PRO A 141 15.92 -8.25 15.66
CA PRO A 141 15.75 -7.10 16.56
C PRO A 141 14.34 -7.02 17.16
N GLY A 142 14.26 -6.88 18.48
CA GLY A 142 13.01 -6.71 19.21
C GLY A 142 12.33 -7.97 19.72
N TYR A 143 12.93 -9.15 19.49
CA TYR A 143 12.44 -10.44 20.03
C TYR A 143 13.35 -10.98 21.12
#